data_660570dc878f061447d371faaa16cb4b
#
_entry.id   660570dc878f061447d371faaa16cb4b
#
_cell.length_a   1.000
_cell.length_b   1.000
_cell.length_c   1.000
_cell.angle_alpha   90.00
_cell.angle_beta   90.00
_cell.angle_gamma   90.00
#
_symmetry.space_group_name_H-M   'P 1'
#
loop_
_entity.id
_entity.type
_entity.pdbx_description
1 polymer ?
#
loop_
_entity_poly.entity_id
_entity_poly.type
_entity_poly.pdbx_seq_one_letter_code
_entity_poly.pdbx_strand_id
1 'polypeptide(L)'
;KLEQFIKKFYTNELLRGTIFFVGLGLLYFLFTLFIEYFLWLKPTYRSLLFWTFIIVELFLLFRFILFPIFNLFKLQKGINYDDCSKIIGNHFSEVGDKLTNFLQLSQDTNKSELLLASIEQKANSLQPIPFGNAINFSANKKYLPLAIIPILFFLFFLLSGKSDILSQSFNRVVNYKQQFLPPAPFEFQVLNKSLQTEQNK
;
A
#
# COMPACT_ATOMS: atom_id res chain seq x y z
N LYS A 1 -27.36 4.63 -8.44
CA LYS A 1 -26.92 5.08 -7.10
C LYS A 1 -26.03 4.06 -6.38
N LEU A 2 -26.46 2.79 -6.30
CA LEU A 2 -25.68 1.73 -5.63
C LEU A 2 -24.33 1.50 -6.34
N GLU A 3 -24.31 1.50 -7.68
CA GLU A 3 -23.04 1.41 -8.43
C GLU A 3 -22.13 2.62 -8.18
N GLN A 4 -22.67 3.82 -8.05
CA GLN A 4 -21.89 5.01 -7.68
C GLN A 4 -21.31 4.90 -6.27
N PHE A 5 -22.09 4.33 -5.34
CA PHE A 5 -21.61 4.01 -4.00
C PHE A 5 -20.45 3.01 -4.04
N ILE A 6 -20.61 1.89 -4.77
CA ILE A 6 -19.58 0.85 -4.93
C ILE A 6 -18.30 1.46 -5.52
N LYS A 7 -18.41 2.29 -6.57
CA LYS A 7 -17.27 3.00 -7.15
C LYS A 7 -16.58 3.89 -6.12
N LYS A 8 -17.36 4.68 -5.36
CA LYS A 8 -16.82 5.55 -4.31
C LYS A 8 -16.16 4.76 -3.18
N PHE A 9 -16.74 3.62 -2.80
CA PHE A 9 -16.17 2.69 -1.82
C PHE A 9 -14.80 2.19 -2.24
N TYR A 10 -14.64 1.65 -3.45
CA TYR A 10 -13.34 1.16 -3.92
C TYR A 10 -12.34 2.27 -4.19
N THR A 11 -12.79 3.46 -4.57
CA THR A 11 -11.91 4.64 -4.64
C THR A 11 -11.35 4.99 -3.25
N ASN A 12 -12.18 4.91 -2.20
CA ASN A 12 -11.74 5.12 -0.83
C ASN A 12 -10.78 4.02 -0.35
N GLU A 13 -11.05 2.75 -0.70
CA GLU A 13 -10.16 1.62 -0.42
C GLU A 13 -8.80 1.78 -1.13
N LEU A 14 -8.82 2.23 -2.40
CA LEU A 14 -7.61 2.50 -3.15
C LEU A 14 -6.79 3.64 -2.53
N LEU A 15 -7.44 4.73 -2.12
CA LEU A 15 -6.76 5.84 -1.43
C LEU A 15 -6.10 5.36 -0.14
N ARG A 16 -6.83 4.60 0.68
CA ARG A 16 -6.31 4.00 1.90
C ARG A 16 -5.17 3.02 1.60
N GLY A 17 -5.36 2.17 0.59
CA GLY A 17 -4.36 1.22 0.13
C GLY A 17 -3.07 1.90 -0.34
N THR A 18 -3.17 3.02 -1.06
CA THR A 18 -2.00 3.80 -1.49
C THR A 18 -1.21 4.32 -0.29
N ILE A 19 -1.88 4.81 0.76
CA ILE A 19 -1.21 5.26 1.98
C ILE A 19 -0.46 4.09 2.65
N PHE A 20 -1.10 2.92 2.75
CA PHE A 20 -0.46 1.73 3.32
C PHE A 20 0.70 1.21 2.45
N PHE A 21 0.53 1.16 1.14
CA PHE A 21 1.58 0.71 0.22
C PHE A 21 2.82 1.61 0.31
N VAL A 22 2.63 2.93 0.23
CA VAL A 22 3.75 3.89 0.34
C VAL A 22 4.39 3.81 1.73
N GLY A 23 3.57 3.78 2.79
CA GLY A 23 4.08 3.78 4.16
C GLY A 23 4.85 2.50 4.50
N LEU A 24 4.23 1.34 4.31
CA LEU A 24 4.84 0.05 4.64
C LEU A 24 5.96 -0.31 3.66
N GLY A 25 5.77 -0.05 2.35
CA GLY A 25 6.79 -0.31 1.34
C GLY A 25 8.05 0.50 1.59
N LEU A 26 7.93 1.82 1.78
CA LEU A 26 9.09 2.66 2.05
C LEU A 26 9.75 2.31 3.40
N LEU A 27 8.96 1.97 4.42
CA LEU A 27 9.49 1.52 5.71
C LEU A 27 10.28 0.22 5.56
N TYR A 28 9.73 -0.74 4.81
CA TYR A 28 10.41 -2.02 4.56
C TYR A 28 11.65 -1.84 3.68
N PHE A 29 11.58 -0.96 2.69
CA PHE A 29 12.75 -0.56 1.89
C PHE A 29 13.87 0.00 2.75
N LEU A 30 13.59 0.98 3.60
CA LEU A 30 14.57 1.55 4.53
C LEU A 30 15.14 0.49 5.47
N PHE A 31 14.30 -0.37 6.01
CA PHE A 31 14.74 -1.48 6.86
C PHE A 31 15.71 -2.42 6.13
N THR A 32 15.42 -2.76 4.88
CA THR A 32 16.31 -3.56 4.02
C THR A 32 17.67 -2.89 3.82
N LEU A 33 17.68 -1.57 3.53
CA LEU A 33 18.93 -0.82 3.38
C LEU A 33 19.74 -0.75 4.68
N PHE A 34 19.08 -0.59 5.83
CA PHE A 34 19.77 -0.57 7.12
C PHE A 34 20.35 -1.93 7.50
N ILE A 35 19.65 -3.02 7.25
CA ILE A 35 20.20 -4.37 7.45
C ILE A 35 21.51 -4.52 6.66
N GLU A 36 21.51 -4.16 5.38
CA GLU A 36 22.70 -4.26 4.54
C GLU A 36 23.80 -3.29 4.99
N TYR A 37 23.43 -2.09 5.42
CA TYR A 37 24.38 -1.09 5.91
C TYR A 37 25.19 -1.57 7.11
N PHE A 38 24.51 -2.14 8.11
CA PHE A 38 25.14 -2.55 9.37
C PHE A 38 25.80 -3.93 9.29
N LEU A 39 25.21 -4.88 8.57
CA LEU A 39 25.63 -6.27 8.61
C LEU A 39 26.63 -6.66 7.51
N TRP A 40 26.78 -5.87 6.46
CA TRP A 40 27.68 -6.17 5.32
C TRP A 40 27.52 -7.63 4.87
N LEU A 41 26.31 -8.00 4.51
CA LEU A 41 25.91 -9.39 4.26
C LEU A 41 26.76 -10.05 3.15
N LYS A 42 27.07 -11.33 3.35
CA LYS A 42 27.66 -12.16 2.28
C LYS A 42 26.65 -12.30 1.11
N PRO A 43 27.14 -12.56 -0.13
CA PRO A 43 26.26 -12.62 -1.31
C PRO A 43 25.05 -13.54 -1.15
N THR A 44 25.19 -14.69 -0.47
CA THR A 44 24.09 -15.62 -0.23
C THR A 44 22.97 -15.02 0.61
N TYR A 45 23.31 -14.39 1.75
CA TYR A 45 22.32 -13.75 2.63
C TYR A 45 21.74 -12.47 2.03
N ARG A 46 22.55 -11.73 1.26
CA ARG A 46 22.08 -10.56 0.52
C ARG A 46 21.11 -10.93 -0.59
N SER A 47 21.35 -12.05 -1.28
CA SER A 47 20.39 -12.58 -2.25
C SER A 47 19.07 -12.92 -1.60
N LEU A 48 19.07 -13.56 -0.42
CA LEU A 48 17.87 -13.83 0.35
C LEU A 48 17.14 -12.53 0.71
N LEU A 49 17.86 -11.53 1.22
CA LEU A 49 17.32 -10.21 1.59
C LEU A 49 16.65 -9.53 0.39
N PHE A 50 17.33 -9.53 -0.78
CA PHE A 50 16.81 -8.95 -2.02
C PHE A 50 15.52 -9.63 -2.48
N TRP A 51 15.49 -10.95 -2.57
CA TRP A 51 14.30 -11.67 -3.03
C TRP A 51 13.14 -11.57 -2.05
N THR A 52 13.42 -11.60 -0.75
CA THR A 52 12.40 -11.36 0.27
C THR A 52 11.81 -9.96 0.14
N PHE A 53 12.65 -8.95 -0.12
CA PHE A 53 12.19 -7.58 -0.38
C PHE A 53 11.25 -7.53 -1.58
N ILE A 54 11.63 -8.12 -2.71
CA ILE A 54 10.79 -8.16 -3.92
C ILE A 54 9.44 -8.84 -3.66
N ILE A 55 9.44 -9.98 -2.97
CA ILE A 55 8.21 -10.74 -2.67
C ILE A 55 7.27 -9.90 -1.80
N VAL A 56 7.80 -9.26 -0.76
CA VAL A 56 6.99 -8.42 0.14
C VAL A 56 6.41 -7.21 -0.59
N GLU A 57 7.22 -6.51 -1.41
CA GLU A 57 6.74 -5.35 -2.18
C GLU A 57 5.66 -5.75 -3.20
N LEU A 58 5.83 -6.87 -3.89
CA LEU A 58 4.82 -7.39 -4.82
C LEU A 58 3.52 -7.78 -4.09
N PHE A 59 3.64 -8.38 -2.89
CA PHE A 59 2.47 -8.68 -2.06
C PHE A 59 1.74 -7.41 -1.61
N LEU A 60 2.47 -6.38 -1.15
CA LEU A 60 1.90 -5.10 -0.76
C LEU A 60 1.23 -4.42 -1.95
N LEU A 61 1.87 -4.41 -3.12
CA LEU A 61 1.32 -3.86 -4.36
C LEU A 61 0.01 -4.56 -4.74
N PHE A 62 0.01 -5.89 -4.75
CA PHE A 62 -1.17 -6.67 -5.08
C PHE A 62 -2.31 -6.42 -4.09
N ARG A 63 -2.03 -6.48 -2.78
CA ARG A 63 -3.04 -6.38 -1.71
C ARG A 63 -3.66 -4.99 -1.61
N PHE A 64 -2.84 -3.94 -1.72
CA PHE A 64 -3.26 -2.58 -1.43
C PHE A 64 -3.59 -1.75 -2.68
N ILE A 65 -3.06 -2.10 -3.84
CA ILE A 65 -3.26 -1.35 -5.09
C ILE A 65 -4.07 -2.17 -6.10
N LEU A 66 -3.57 -3.34 -6.51
CA LEU A 66 -4.19 -4.09 -7.59
C LEU A 66 -5.56 -4.63 -7.21
N PHE A 67 -5.72 -5.17 -6.00
CA PHE A 67 -6.99 -5.71 -5.54
C PHE A 67 -8.13 -4.66 -5.54
N PRO A 68 -7.98 -3.45 -4.96
CA PRO A 68 -8.99 -2.40 -5.09
C PRO A 68 -9.24 -1.96 -6.53
N ILE A 69 -8.20 -1.91 -7.38
CA ILE A 69 -8.33 -1.57 -8.80
C ILE A 69 -9.19 -2.61 -9.53
N PHE A 70 -8.92 -3.90 -9.36
CA PHE A 70 -9.69 -4.96 -10.01
C PHE A 70 -11.17 -4.91 -9.65
N ASN A 71 -11.47 -4.62 -8.38
CA ASN A 71 -12.85 -4.45 -7.93
C ASN A 71 -13.50 -3.16 -8.47
N LEU A 72 -12.72 -2.08 -8.60
CA LEU A 72 -13.19 -0.80 -9.15
C LEU A 72 -13.63 -0.94 -10.61
N PHE A 73 -12.90 -1.73 -11.40
CA PHE A 73 -13.19 -1.99 -12.81
C PHE A 73 -14.11 -3.21 -13.03
N LYS A 74 -14.71 -3.75 -11.95
CA LYS A 74 -15.60 -4.93 -12.00
C LYS A 74 -14.96 -6.17 -12.63
N LEU A 75 -13.63 -6.29 -12.58
CA LEU A 75 -12.89 -7.45 -13.09
C LEU A 75 -13.03 -8.68 -12.18
N GLN A 76 -13.51 -8.48 -10.95
CA GLN A 76 -13.83 -9.52 -9.98
C GLN A 76 -15.21 -9.28 -9.38
N LYS A 77 -15.78 -10.31 -8.71
CA LYS A 77 -16.97 -10.13 -7.87
C LYS A 77 -16.59 -9.23 -6.70
N GLY A 78 -16.98 -7.95 -6.79
CA GLY A 78 -16.76 -6.96 -5.75
C GLY A 78 -17.67 -7.16 -4.54
N ILE A 79 -17.80 -6.10 -3.74
CA ILE A 79 -18.70 -6.06 -2.59
C ILE A 79 -20.12 -6.43 -3.00
N ASN A 80 -20.74 -7.34 -2.24
CA ASN A 80 -22.11 -7.77 -2.48
C ASN A 80 -23.09 -6.62 -2.16
N TYR A 81 -24.25 -6.63 -2.81
CA TYR A 81 -25.31 -5.64 -2.55
C TYR A 81 -25.80 -5.68 -1.10
N ASP A 82 -25.83 -6.86 -0.46
CA ASP A 82 -26.18 -7.00 0.95
C ASP A 82 -25.16 -6.30 1.87
N ASP A 83 -23.86 -6.41 1.57
CA ASP A 83 -22.85 -5.72 2.35
C ASP A 83 -22.87 -4.20 2.09
N CYS A 84 -23.19 -3.78 0.85
CA CYS A 84 -23.43 -2.38 0.54
C CYS A 84 -24.60 -1.83 1.36
N SER A 85 -25.71 -2.58 1.45
CA SER A 85 -26.90 -2.16 2.21
C SER A 85 -26.58 -2.01 3.69
N LYS A 86 -25.78 -2.90 4.27
CA LYS A 86 -25.32 -2.80 5.68
C LYS A 86 -24.48 -1.55 5.91
N ILE A 87 -23.49 -1.26 5.02
CA ILE A 87 -22.64 -0.07 5.15
C ILE A 87 -23.47 1.21 5.06
N ILE A 88 -24.41 1.27 4.10
CA ILE A 88 -25.33 2.39 3.91
C ILE A 88 -26.27 2.52 5.13
N GLY A 89 -26.83 1.39 5.60
CA GLY A 89 -27.73 1.35 6.74
C GLY A 89 -27.08 1.77 8.05
N ASN A 90 -25.84 1.42 8.28
CA ASN A 90 -25.08 1.88 9.45
C ASN A 90 -24.86 3.40 9.46
N HIS A 91 -24.85 4.04 8.30
CA HIS A 91 -24.69 5.49 8.19
C HIS A 91 -26.06 6.21 8.21
N PHE A 92 -27.06 5.63 7.55
CA PHE A 92 -28.41 6.15 7.46
C PHE A 92 -29.37 5.17 8.16
N SER A 93 -29.60 5.34 9.46
CA SER A 93 -30.42 4.44 10.27
C SER A 93 -31.86 4.26 9.73
N GLU A 94 -32.37 5.29 9.03
CA GLU A 94 -33.70 5.25 8.40
C GLU A 94 -33.80 4.32 7.19
N VAL A 95 -32.64 3.91 6.63
CA VAL A 95 -32.52 3.20 5.36
C VAL A 95 -32.17 1.72 5.54
N GLY A 96 -31.52 1.35 6.65
CA GLY A 96 -30.89 0.04 6.85
C GLY A 96 -31.72 -1.14 6.35
N ASP A 97 -32.85 -1.38 7.01
CA ASP A 97 -33.72 -2.51 6.66
C ASP A 97 -34.50 -2.29 5.35
N LYS A 98 -34.83 -1.04 5.02
CA LYS A 98 -35.59 -0.73 3.79
C LYS A 98 -34.80 -1.07 2.54
N LEU A 99 -33.47 -0.76 2.53
CA LEU A 99 -32.60 -1.05 1.39
C LEU A 99 -32.36 -2.56 1.23
N THR A 100 -32.11 -3.26 2.33
CA THR A 100 -31.95 -4.72 2.33
C THR A 100 -33.20 -5.41 1.83
N ASN A 101 -34.37 -5.05 2.36
CA ASN A 101 -35.65 -5.57 1.94
C ASN A 101 -35.97 -5.25 0.46
N PHE A 102 -35.64 -4.04 0.00
CA PHE A 102 -35.76 -3.68 -1.41
C PHE A 102 -34.93 -4.56 -2.32
N LEU A 103 -33.67 -4.81 -1.96
CA LEU A 103 -32.75 -5.66 -2.74
C LEU A 103 -33.22 -7.11 -2.78
N GLN A 104 -33.70 -7.66 -1.66
CA GLN A 104 -34.26 -9.01 -1.60
C GLN A 104 -35.49 -9.16 -2.48
N LEU A 105 -36.45 -8.20 -2.38
CA LEU A 105 -37.65 -8.19 -3.20
C LEU A 105 -37.34 -8.04 -4.71
N SER A 106 -36.31 -7.27 -5.05
CA SER A 106 -35.89 -7.06 -6.45
C SER A 106 -35.27 -8.30 -7.09
N GLN A 107 -34.77 -9.23 -6.27
CA GLN A 107 -34.17 -10.51 -6.71
C GLN A 107 -35.23 -11.63 -6.80
N ASP A 108 -36.45 -11.42 -6.30
CA ASP A 108 -37.51 -12.41 -6.37
C ASP A 108 -37.95 -12.62 -7.83
N THR A 109 -38.00 -13.88 -8.23
CA THR A 109 -38.39 -14.29 -9.60
C THR A 109 -39.92 -14.21 -9.84
N ASN A 110 -40.74 -14.18 -8.77
CA ASN A 110 -42.17 -14.16 -8.85
C ASN A 110 -42.70 -12.71 -8.96
N LYS A 111 -42.67 -12.15 -10.15
CA LYS A 111 -43.03 -10.75 -10.43
C LYS A 111 -44.57 -10.59 -10.53
N SER A 112 -45.26 -10.57 -9.41
CA SER A 112 -46.69 -10.15 -9.36
C SER A 112 -46.78 -8.62 -9.49
N GLU A 113 -47.91 -8.11 -10.01
CA GLU A 113 -48.19 -6.65 -10.10
C GLU A 113 -48.04 -5.94 -8.76
N LEU A 114 -48.52 -6.57 -7.69
CA LEU A 114 -48.39 -6.08 -6.31
C LEU A 114 -46.90 -5.97 -5.88
N LEU A 115 -46.08 -6.95 -6.25
CA LEU A 115 -44.64 -6.92 -5.95
C LEU A 115 -43.94 -5.79 -6.71
N LEU A 116 -44.26 -5.60 -7.98
CA LEU A 116 -43.72 -4.51 -8.79
C LEU A 116 -44.10 -3.13 -8.22
N ALA A 117 -45.35 -2.91 -7.84
CA ALA A 117 -45.79 -1.68 -7.19
C ALA A 117 -45.06 -1.43 -5.85
N SER A 118 -44.85 -2.49 -5.05
CA SER A 118 -44.09 -2.41 -3.80
C SER A 118 -42.62 -2.05 -4.03
N ILE A 119 -42.00 -2.62 -5.05
CA ILE A 119 -40.61 -2.30 -5.45
C ILE A 119 -40.49 -0.84 -5.88
N GLU A 120 -41.42 -0.35 -6.70
CA GLU A 120 -41.47 1.04 -7.16
C GLU A 120 -41.63 2.03 -6.01
N GLN A 121 -42.60 1.77 -5.10
CA GLN A 121 -42.79 2.59 -3.92
C GLN A 121 -41.56 2.68 -3.04
N LYS A 122 -40.88 1.53 -2.79
CA LYS A 122 -39.63 1.49 -2.02
C LYS A 122 -38.49 2.18 -2.75
N ALA A 123 -38.36 1.99 -4.06
CA ALA A 123 -37.37 2.68 -4.88
C ALA A 123 -37.49 4.20 -4.79
N ASN A 124 -38.75 4.72 -4.87
CA ASN A 124 -39.05 6.14 -4.76
C ASN A 124 -38.68 6.70 -3.36
N SER A 125 -38.93 5.93 -2.30
CA SER A 125 -38.55 6.33 -0.93
C SER A 125 -37.03 6.38 -0.70
N LEU A 126 -36.26 5.58 -1.42
CA LEU A 126 -34.80 5.52 -1.35
C LEU A 126 -34.11 6.52 -2.31
N GLN A 127 -34.88 7.08 -3.26
CA GLN A 127 -34.36 7.98 -4.27
C GLN A 127 -33.74 9.28 -3.72
N PRO A 128 -34.26 9.95 -2.67
CA PRO A 128 -33.67 11.17 -2.14
C PRO A 128 -32.33 10.96 -1.45
N ILE A 129 -32.01 9.73 -1.01
CA ILE A 129 -30.91 9.46 -0.12
C ILE A 129 -29.58 9.41 -0.88
N PRO A 130 -28.56 10.21 -0.47
CA PRO A 130 -27.25 10.25 -1.11
C PRO A 130 -26.33 9.15 -0.55
N PHE A 131 -26.48 7.90 -1.00
CA PHE A 131 -25.70 6.74 -0.53
C PHE A 131 -24.18 6.97 -0.50
N GLY A 132 -23.68 7.76 -1.45
CA GLY A 132 -22.26 8.09 -1.50
C GLY A 132 -21.73 8.85 -0.26
N ASN A 133 -22.60 9.48 0.55
CA ASN A 133 -22.18 10.18 1.75
C ASN A 133 -21.84 9.23 2.92
N ALA A 134 -22.25 7.95 2.82
CA ALA A 134 -21.83 6.92 3.76
C ALA A 134 -20.31 6.62 3.68
N ILE A 135 -19.64 7.05 2.62
CA ILE A 135 -18.19 6.88 2.47
C ILE A 135 -17.46 8.15 2.91
N ASN A 136 -16.72 8.04 4.01
CA ASN A 136 -15.95 9.15 4.58
C ASN A 136 -14.45 9.05 4.20
N PHE A 137 -14.03 9.82 3.21
CA PHE A 137 -12.61 9.90 2.80
C PHE A 137 -11.71 10.49 3.89
N SER A 138 -12.23 11.40 4.71
CA SER A 138 -11.45 12.05 5.77
C SER A 138 -10.99 11.07 6.85
N ALA A 139 -11.67 9.93 6.99
CA ALA A 139 -11.24 8.86 7.89
C ALA A 139 -9.84 8.31 7.56
N ASN A 140 -9.37 8.48 6.31
CA ASN A 140 -8.04 8.05 5.90
C ASN A 140 -6.91 8.94 6.44
N LYS A 141 -7.23 10.17 6.88
CA LYS A 141 -6.24 11.10 7.46
C LYS A 141 -5.48 10.50 8.64
N LYS A 142 -6.12 9.64 9.43
CA LYS A 142 -5.49 8.95 10.57
C LYS A 142 -4.34 8.01 10.15
N TYR A 143 -4.30 7.58 8.89
CA TYR A 143 -3.25 6.70 8.37
C TYR A 143 -2.11 7.48 7.70
N LEU A 144 -2.27 8.79 7.43
CA LEU A 144 -1.24 9.61 6.79
C LEU A 144 0.12 9.56 7.51
N PRO A 145 0.20 9.58 8.85
CA PRO A 145 1.50 9.49 9.53
C PRO A 145 2.30 8.25 9.13
N LEU A 146 1.63 7.12 8.83
CA LEU A 146 2.30 5.89 8.39
C LEU A 146 3.11 6.09 7.09
N ALA A 147 2.62 6.93 6.16
CA ALA A 147 3.35 7.24 4.93
C ALA A 147 4.31 8.44 5.12
N ILE A 148 3.90 9.45 5.87
CA ILE A 148 4.67 10.69 6.04
C ILE A 148 5.96 10.42 6.82
N ILE A 149 5.92 9.63 7.90
CA ILE A 149 7.10 9.37 8.74
C ILE A 149 8.24 8.73 7.94
N PRO A 150 8.08 7.62 7.21
CA PRO A 150 9.17 7.06 6.43
C PRO A 150 9.61 7.95 5.26
N ILE A 151 8.71 8.75 4.66
CA ILE A 151 9.08 9.75 3.65
C ILE A 151 10.00 10.81 4.25
N LEU A 152 9.63 11.38 5.40
CA LEU A 152 10.45 12.38 6.07
C LEU A 152 11.81 11.81 6.49
N PHE A 153 11.83 10.58 6.96
CA PHE A 153 13.05 9.89 7.33
C PHE A 153 13.96 9.65 6.11
N PHE A 154 13.40 9.21 5.00
CA PHE A 154 14.14 9.06 3.74
C PHE A 154 14.71 10.40 3.25
N LEU A 155 13.90 11.46 3.25
CA LEU A 155 14.32 12.82 2.88
C LEU A 155 15.41 13.36 3.81
N PHE A 156 15.31 13.08 5.10
CA PHE A 156 16.34 13.48 6.06
C PHE A 156 17.70 12.92 5.67
N PHE A 157 17.82 11.63 5.33
CA PHE A 157 19.07 11.04 4.90
C PHE A 157 19.59 11.64 3.57
N LEU A 158 18.68 11.94 2.63
CA LEU A 158 19.07 12.57 1.36
C LEU A 158 19.64 13.98 1.56
N LEU A 159 19.06 14.76 2.48
CA LEU A 159 19.39 16.18 2.69
C LEU A 159 20.52 16.37 3.71
N SER A 160 20.76 15.41 4.60
CA SER A 160 21.77 15.51 5.68
C SER A 160 23.23 15.35 5.23
N GLY A 161 23.48 15.20 3.93
CA GLY A 161 24.84 14.88 3.41
C GLY A 161 25.28 13.44 3.69
N LYS A 162 24.41 12.61 4.27
CA LYS A 162 24.66 11.18 4.53
C LYS A 162 23.92 10.27 3.55
N SER A 163 23.64 10.78 2.36
CA SER A 163 23.00 10.01 1.28
C SER A 163 23.78 8.76 0.91
N ASP A 164 25.11 8.74 1.16
CA ASP A 164 25.97 7.59 0.93
C ASP A 164 25.54 6.34 1.70
N ILE A 165 24.93 6.50 2.88
CA ILE A 165 24.38 5.39 3.66
C ILE A 165 23.32 4.66 2.87
N LEU A 166 22.39 5.40 2.24
CA LEU A 166 21.31 4.83 1.44
C LEU A 166 21.81 4.35 0.07
N SER A 167 22.61 5.17 -0.63
CA SER A 167 23.06 4.87 -1.99
C SER A 167 24.01 3.67 -2.05
N GLN A 168 24.97 3.58 -1.11
CA GLN A 168 25.88 2.44 -1.04
C GLN A 168 25.16 1.16 -0.66
N SER A 169 24.24 1.23 0.35
CA SER A 169 23.45 0.06 0.73
C SER A 169 22.53 -0.38 -0.40
N PHE A 170 21.88 0.55 -1.09
CA PHE A 170 21.08 0.26 -2.27
C PHE A 170 21.90 -0.42 -3.36
N ASN A 171 23.07 0.13 -3.70
CA ASN A 171 23.96 -0.47 -4.69
C ASN A 171 24.37 -1.91 -4.31
N ARG A 172 24.65 -2.16 -3.03
CA ARG A 172 24.97 -3.50 -2.54
C ARG A 172 23.77 -4.46 -2.63
N VAL A 173 22.57 -4.00 -2.27
CA VAL A 173 21.35 -4.82 -2.33
C VAL A 173 21.01 -5.17 -3.78
N VAL A 174 21.10 -4.24 -4.72
CA VAL A 174 20.82 -4.48 -6.15
C VAL A 174 21.86 -5.41 -6.76
N ASN A 175 23.14 -5.20 -6.43
CA ASN A 175 24.25 -6.04 -6.88
C ASN A 175 24.52 -7.21 -5.93
N TYR A 176 23.49 -7.89 -5.48
CA TYR A 176 23.53 -8.91 -4.42
C TYR A 176 24.50 -10.07 -4.69
N LYS A 177 24.84 -10.33 -5.95
CA LYS A 177 25.79 -11.40 -6.34
C LYS A 177 27.27 -11.01 -6.12
N GLN A 178 27.56 -9.70 -6.03
CA GLN A 178 28.93 -9.22 -5.88
C GLN A 178 29.37 -9.31 -4.41
N GLN A 179 30.66 -9.59 -4.21
CA GLN A 179 31.24 -9.54 -2.87
C GLN A 179 31.67 -8.10 -2.57
N PHE A 180 31.17 -7.55 -1.48
CA PHE A 180 31.58 -6.26 -0.93
C PHE A 180 32.29 -6.50 0.39
N LEU A 181 33.42 -5.87 0.59
CA LEU A 181 34.18 -5.93 1.83
C LEU A 181 33.85 -4.68 2.67
N PRO A 182 33.71 -4.81 3.99
CA PRO A 182 33.62 -3.65 4.86
C PRO A 182 34.92 -2.82 4.74
N PRO A 183 34.81 -1.48 4.97
CA PRO A 183 36.00 -0.65 5.01
C PRO A 183 36.97 -1.15 6.09
N ALA A 184 38.25 -1.12 5.78
CA ALA A 184 39.29 -1.52 6.74
C ALA A 184 39.20 -0.61 7.99
N PRO A 185 39.33 -1.18 9.21
CA PRO A 185 39.28 -0.38 10.45
C PRO A 185 40.52 0.47 10.69
N PHE A 186 41.45 0.57 9.68
CA PHE A 186 42.67 1.30 9.76
C PHE A 186 42.99 1.97 8.40
N GLU A 187 43.66 3.09 8.47
CA GLU A 187 44.23 3.78 7.31
C GLU A 187 45.76 3.67 7.32
N PHE A 188 46.34 3.38 6.17
CA PHE A 188 47.80 3.42 6.01
C PHE A 188 48.23 4.85 5.73
N GLN A 189 49.04 5.41 6.61
CA GLN A 189 49.76 6.65 6.34
C GLN A 189 51.18 6.32 5.86
N VAL A 190 51.49 6.73 4.61
CA VAL A 190 52.84 6.60 4.07
C VAL A 190 53.68 7.76 4.63
N LEU A 191 54.53 7.48 5.60
CA LEU A 191 55.39 8.47 6.25
C LEU A 191 56.65 8.74 5.44
N ASN A 192 57.00 7.88 4.50
CA ASN A 192 58.20 8.01 3.68
C ASN A 192 58.01 9.07 2.59
N LYS A 193 58.98 9.95 2.44
CA LYS A 193 58.98 10.99 1.40
C LYS A 193 59.17 10.42 -0.03
N SER A 194 59.69 9.21 -0.16
CA SER A 194 59.80 8.50 -1.43
C SER A 194 59.62 7.01 -1.21
N LEU A 195 58.88 6.36 -2.16
CA LEU A 195 58.69 4.90 -2.19
C LEU A 195 59.73 4.17 -3.04
N GLN A 196 60.82 4.85 -3.44
CA GLN A 196 61.92 4.26 -4.20
C GLN A 196 62.88 3.56 -3.25
N THR A 197 63.15 2.31 -3.53
CA THR A 197 64.16 1.53 -2.84
C THR A 197 65.31 1.20 -3.85
N GLU A 198 66.52 1.32 -3.41
CA GLU A 198 67.67 0.90 -4.25
C GLU A 198 67.62 -0.64 -4.37
N GLN A 199 67.71 -1.11 -5.62
CA GLN A 199 67.82 -2.53 -5.93
C GLN A 199 69.27 -2.97 -5.64
N ASN A 200 69.49 -3.90 -4.72
CA ASN A 200 70.76 -4.47 -4.34
C ASN A 200 71.69 -3.58 -3.51
N LYS A 201 71.43 -3.37 -2.26
CA LYS A 201 72.41 -3.29 -1.19
C LYS A 201 72.21 -4.39 -0.19
#